data_a0e6289664c1371ec22b894bb0575e7c
#
_entry.id   a0e6289664c1371ec22b894bb0575e7c
#
_cell.length_a   1.000
_cell.length_b   1.000
_cell.length_c   1.000
_cell.angle_alpha   90.00
_cell.angle_beta   90.00
_cell.angle_gamma   90.00
#
_symmetry.space_group_name_H-M   'P 1'
#
loop_
_entity.id
_entity.type
_entity.pdbx_description
1 polymer ?
#
loop_
_entity_poly.entity_id
_entity_poly.type
_entity_poly.pdbx_seq_one_letter_code
_entity_poly.pdbx_strand_id
1 'polypeptide(L)'
;MPTAPNIGGKPAHEESAQVGRIWISGAHLASGYIGDAARTAEHFFTAADGTRWYRTDDYGLLSPVAAPDSNENCSEPRLQVLGRSDDVLISGGVKISARAVATVLEEHPAVREACVVGLPDARWGTAIAAAVTLVPSADAAPTENSPALTEELCAKLRARCAEKLGAPAAPKQLSILPDFPLTSTGKPDRAEIYSILDRDYRQG
;
A
#
# COMPACT_ATOMS: atom_id res chain seq x y z
N MET A 1 -13.95 19.59 12.47
CA MET A 1 -13.68 18.61 13.53
C MET A 1 -13.95 17.24 12.97
N PRO A 2 -13.01 16.29 13.02
CA PRO A 2 -13.29 14.93 12.59
C PRO A 2 -14.35 14.34 13.53
N THR A 3 -15.43 13.86 12.95
CA THR A 3 -16.52 13.22 13.69
C THR A 3 -16.02 11.87 14.22
N ALA A 4 -16.24 11.60 15.51
CA ALA A 4 -16.00 10.27 16.07
C ALA A 4 -16.73 9.20 15.24
N PRO A 5 -16.19 7.98 15.14
CA PRO A 5 -16.88 6.92 14.41
C PRO A 5 -18.26 6.73 14.99
N ASN A 6 -19.28 6.57 14.14
CA ASN A 6 -20.62 6.21 14.58
C ASN A 6 -20.62 4.75 15.06
N ILE A 7 -20.29 4.57 16.35
CA ILE A 7 -20.23 3.26 17.00
C ILE A 7 -21.62 2.78 17.48
N GLY A 8 -22.67 3.55 17.21
CA GLY A 8 -24.06 3.19 17.52
C GLY A 8 -24.79 2.39 16.44
N GLY A 9 -24.11 2.05 15.34
CA GLY A 9 -24.65 1.14 14.35
C GLY A 9 -24.66 -0.29 14.88
N LYS A 10 -25.85 -0.95 14.84
CA LYS A 10 -26.00 -2.40 14.98
C LYS A 10 -24.80 -3.13 14.37
N PRO A 11 -24.34 -4.24 14.96
CA PRO A 11 -23.38 -5.11 14.29
C PRO A 11 -23.93 -5.38 12.88
N ALA A 12 -23.11 -5.06 11.88
CA ALA A 12 -23.48 -5.26 10.50
C ALA A 12 -23.62 -6.78 10.24
N HIS A 13 -24.82 -7.28 10.44
CA HIS A 13 -25.25 -8.63 10.10
C HIS A 13 -25.74 -8.73 8.66
N GLU A 14 -25.29 -7.86 7.76
CA GLU A 14 -25.69 -7.91 6.36
C GLU A 14 -24.49 -7.72 5.40
N GLU A 15 -23.99 -8.83 4.92
CA GLU A 15 -23.69 -9.25 3.54
C GLU A 15 -22.70 -8.45 2.67
N SER A 16 -22.08 -7.37 3.07
CA SER A 16 -21.05 -6.75 2.24
C SER A 16 -19.77 -6.45 3.01
N ALA A 17 -18.65 -6.90 2.48
CA ALA A 17 -17.33 -6.55 2.97
C ALA A 17 -17.14 -5.03 2.95
N GLN A 18 -16.80 -4.41 4.08
CA GLN A 18 -16.63 -2.97 4.20
C GLN A 18 -15.17 -2.60 4.25
N VAL A 19 -14.75 -1.75 3.32
CA VAL A 19 -13.42 -1.14 3.34
C VAL A 19 -13.48 0.17 4.12
N GLY A 20 -12.60 0.31 5.11
CA GLY A 20 -12.53 1.53 5.91
C GLY A 20 -11.20 1.70 6.62
N ARG A 21 -11.01 2.87 7.23
CA ARG A 21 -9.86 3.14 8.09
C ARG A 21 -9.99 2.33 9.39
N ILE A 22 -8.89 1.70 9.80
CA ILE A 22 -8.85 0.90 11.02
C ILE A 22 -8.76 1.83 12.23
N TRP A 23 -9.62 1.61 13.20
CA TRP A 23 -9.60 2.24 14.51
C TRP A 23 -9.44 1.16 15.56
N ILE A 24 -8.64 1.44 16.58
CA ILE A 24 -8.42 0.50 17.69
C ILE A 24 -8.74 1.15 19.03
N SER A 25 -9.23 0.36 19.96
CA SER A 25 -9.49 0.75 21.34
C SER A 25 -9.00 -0.33 22.31
N GLY A 26 -8.85 0.03 23.56
CA GLY A 26 -8.47 -0.91 24.60
C GLY A 26 -7.48 -0.32 25.62
N ALA A 27 -7.27 -1.04 26.71
CA ALA A 27 -6.43 -0.60 27.81
C ALA A 27 -4.93 -0.46 27.45
N HIS A 28 -4.50 -1.04 26.33
CA HIS A 28 -3.12 -1.00 25.84
C HIS A 28 -2.80 0.25 24.98
N LEU A 29 -3.79 1.12 24.73
CA LEU A 29 -3.55 2.34 23.96
C LEU A 29 -2.60 3.28 24.71
N ALA A 30 -1.60 3.80 23.96
CA ALA A 30 -0.73 4.87 24.46
C ALA A 30 -1.55 6.12 24.84
N SER A 31 -0.98 6.96 25.72
CA SER A 31 -1.60 8.23 26.11
C SER A 31 -1.52 9.29 25.01
N GLY A 32 -0.61 9.15 24.06
CA GLY A 32 -0.41 10.07 22.93
C GLY A 32 1.01 10.05 22.41
N TYR A 33 1.33 10.99 21.54
CA TYR A 33 2.68 11.23 21.05
C TYR A 33 3.43 12.15 22.02
N ILE A 34 4.63 11.76 22.41
CA ILE A 34 5.45 12.54 23.34
C ILE A 34 5.87 13.87 22.66
N GLY A 35 5.56 14.98 23.31
CA GLY A 35 5.93 16.31 22.81
C GLY A 35 5.11 16.81 21.62
N ASP A 36 4.12 16.05 21.14
CA ASP A 36 3.30 16.42 19.98
C ASP A 36 1.80 16.33 20.29
N ALA A 37 1.28 17.40 20.89
CA ALA A 37 -0.12 17.51 21.26
C ALA A 37 -1.05 17.60 20.04
N ALA A 38 -0.58 18.22 18.94
CA ALA A 38 -1.34 18.36 17.71
C ALA A 38 -1.59 17.00 17.07
N ARG A 39 -0.55 16.20 16.91
CA ARG A 39 -0.65 14.85 16.39
C ARG A 39 -1.44 13.92 17.31
N THR A 40 -1.32 14.10 18.63
CA THR A 40 -2.13 13.37 19.60
C THR A 40 -3.62 13.66 19.38
N ALA A 41 -4.02 14.92 19.26
CA ALA A 41 -5.41 15.32 19.02
C ALA A 41 -5.92 14.85 17.63
N GLU A 42 -5.05 14.68 16.66
CA GLU A 42 -5.41 14.17 15.34
C GLU A 42 -5.73 12.66 15.34
N HIS A 43 -5.04 11.90 16.16
CA HIS A 43 -5.12 10.43 16.13
C HIS A 43 -5.88 9.82 17.29
N PHE A 44 -5.97 10.49 18.46
CA PHE A 44 -6.66 9.95 19.64
C PHE A 44 -7.96 10.68 19.89
N PHE A 45 -9.03 9.92 20.05
CA PHE A 45 -10.38 10.44 20.26
C PHE A 45 -11.01 9.76 21.48
N THR A 46 -11.84 10.50 22.20
CA THR A 46 -12.68 9.94 23.25
C THR A 46 -14.14 10.04 22.80
N ALA A 47 -14.82 8.91 22.70
CA ALA A 47 -16.22 8.85 22.36
C ALA A 47 -17.11 9.32 23.53
N ALA A 48 -18.40 9.54 23.26
CA ALA A 48 -19.35 10.04 24.27
C ALA A 48 -19.54 9.09 25.46
N ASP A 49 -19.31 7.79 25.27
CA ASP A 49 -19.35 6.75 26.31
C ASP A 49 -18.05 6.66 27.15
N GLY A 50 -17.07 7.53 26.86
CA GLY A 50 -15.76 7.52 27.50
C GLY A 50 -14.74 6.57 26.88
N THR A 51 -15.13 5.77 25.87
CA THR A 51 -14.21 4.87 25.17
C THR A 51 -13.15 5.66 24.41
N ARG A 52 -11.88 5.31 24.63
CA ARG A 52 -10.77 5.93 23.95
C ARG A 52 -10.39 5.13 22.70
N TRP A 53 -10.22 5.85 21.59
CA TRP A 53 -9.91 5.31 20.26
C TRP A 53 -8.64 5.90 19.72
N TYR A 54 -7.87 5.08 19.02
CA TYR A 54 -6.75 5.50 18.18
C TYR A 54 -7.11 5.27 16.73
N ARG A 55 -7.11 6.33 15.95
CA ARG A 55 -7.27 6.31 14.49
C ARG A 55 -5.94 5.98 13.87
N THR A 56 -5.79 4.79 13.34
CA THR A 56 -4.58 4.38 12.62
C THR A 56 -4.53 5.04 11.24
N ASP A 57 -3.38 4.96 10.60
CA ASP A 57 -3.26 5.30 9.17
C ASP A 57 -3.52 4.09 8.27
N ASP A 58 -3.92 2.96 8.83
CA ASP A 58 -4.15 1.74 8.08
C ASP A 58 -5.61 1.63 7.63
N TYR A 59 -5.81 1.06 6.43
CA TYR A 59 -7.09 0.65 5.90
C TYR A 59 -7.23 -0.85 5.97
N GLY A 60 -8.43 -1.31 6.20
CA GLY A 60 -8.78 -2.73 6.25
C GLY A 60 -10.10 -3.02 5.58
N LEU A 61 -10.27 -4.29 5.25
CA LEU A 61 -11.51 -4.90 4.82
C LEU A 61 -12.05 -5.73 5.97
N LEU A 62 -13.22 -5.37 6.47
CA LEU A 62 -13.95 -6.18 7.44
C LEU A 62 -14.91 -7.08 6.67
N SER A 63 -14.62 -8.38 6.67
CA SER A 63 -15.48 -9.38 6.05
C SER A 63 -16.41 -9.95 7.11
N PRO A 64 -17.73 -10.02 6.85
CA PRO A 64 -18.62 -10.82 7.67
C PRO A 64 -18.21 -12.30 7.58
N VAL A 65 -18.54 -13.06 8.59
CA VAL A 65 -18.13 -14.45 8.77
C VAL A 65 -18.40 -15.34 7.57
N ALA A 66 -17.43 -16.24 7.36
CA ALA A 66 -17.43 -17.45 6.59
C ALA A 66 -17.05 -17.37 5.11
N ALA A 67 -15.77 -17.69 4.85
CA ALA A 67 -15.49 -18.56 3.71
C ALA A 67 -15.75 -20.03 4.17
N PRO A 68 -16.47 -20.85 3.41
CA PRO A 68 -16.89 -22.21 3.82
C PRO A 68 -15.76 -23.26 3.86
N ASP A 69 -14.51 -22.87 3.62
CA ASP A 69 -13.39 -23.81 3.48
C ASP A 69 -12.41 -23.86 4.67
N SER A 70 -12.67 -23.11 5.74
CA SER A 70 -11.87 -23.24 6.96
C SER A 70 -12.60 -24.11 7.99
N ASN A 71 -11.98 -25.20 8.38
CA ASN A 71 -12.41 -26.16 9.41
C ASN A 71 -12.45 -25.54 10.84
N GLU A 72 -12.49 -24.22 10.93
CA GLU A 72 -12.58 -23.49 12.18
C GLU A 72 -13.97 -22.86 12.31
N ASN A 73 -14.65 -23.29 13.33
CA ASN A 73 -15.96 -22.80 13.79
C ASN A 73 -15.81 -21.36 14.37
N CYS A 74 -15.30 -20.43 13.56
CA CYS A 74 -15.03 -19.05 13.96
C CYS A 74 -16.17 -18.17 13.43
N SER A 75 -17.07 -17.78 14.33
CA SER A 75 -18.20 -16.89 14.02
C SER A 75 -17.84 -15.40 14.15
N GLU A 76 -16.56 -15.05 14.13
CA GLU A 76 -16.10 -13.68 14.28
C GLU A 76 -15.70 -13.05 12.93
N PRO A 77 -16.01 -11.75 12.74
CA PRO A 77 -15.62 -11.04 11.51
C PRO A 77 -14.09 -11.00 11.39
N ARG A 78 -13.59 -11.20 10.16
CA ARG A 78 -12.16 -11.14 9.87
C ARG A 78 -11.76 -9.77 9.35
N LEU A 79 -10.72 -9.20 9.95
CA LEU A 79 -10.10 -7.97 9.48
C LEU A 79 -8.89 -8.31 8.61
N GLN A 80 -8.96 -7.95 7.34
CA GLN A 80 -7.81 -7.99 6.44
C GLN A 80 -7.22 -6.59 6.35
N VAL A 81 -5.95 -6.42 6.74
CA VAL A 81 -5.25 -5.14 6.59
C VAL A 81 -4.84 -4.97 5.12
N LEU A 82 -5.32 -3.89 4.50
CA LEU A 82 -5.08 -3.60 3.08
C LEU A 82 -3.84 -2.71 2.87
N GLY A 83 -3.37 -2.03 3.91
CA GLY A 83 -2.21 -1.13 3.87
C GLY A 83 -2.52 0.22 4.50
N ARG A 84 -1.55 1.14 4.40
CA ARG A 84 -1.66 2.48 4.98
C ARG A 84 -2.44 3.44 4.08
N SER A 85 -2.95 4.51 4.65
CA SER A 85 -3.66 5.56 3.90
C SER A 85 -2.76 6.31 2.92
N ASP A 86 -1.48 6.44 3.26
CA ASP A 86 -0.43 6.99 2.40
C ASP A 86 0.01 6.01 1.30
N ASP A 87 -0.34 4.73 1.42
CA ASP A 87 -0.15 3.70 0.39
C ASP A 87 -1.34 3.54 -0.57
N VAL A 88 -2.45 4.27 -0.34
CA VAL A 88 -3.59 4.31 -1.26
C VAL A 88 -3.42 5.45 -2.25
N LEU A 89 -3.20 5.11 -3.50
CA LEU A 89 -3.06 6.04 -4.61
C LEU A 89 -4.41 6.15 -5.35
N ILE A 90 -4.73 7.36 -5.83
CA ILE A 90 -5.96 7.58 -6.61
C ILE A 90 -5.54 7.90 -8.04
N SER A 91 -5.66 6.93 -8.93
CA SER A 91 -5.31 7.07 -10.35
C SER A 91 -6.56 6.94 -11.22
N GLY A 92 -6.87 7.99 -11.97
CA GLY A 92 -8.07 8.03 -12.81
C GLY A 92 -9.39 7.79 -12.04
N GLY A 93 -9.47 8.23 -10.78
CA GLY A 93 -10.63 8.01 -9.91
C GLY A 93 -10.68 6.64 -9.23
N VAL A 94 -9.75 5.73 -9.55
CA VAL A 94 -9.68 4.40 -8.95
C VAL A 94 -8.72 4.40 -7.76
N LYS A 95 -9.15 3.84 -6.63
CA LYS A 95 -8.30 3.64 -5.44
C LYS A 95 -7.43 2.40 -5.64
N ILE A 96 -6.13 2.57 -5.60
CA ILE A 96 -5.13 1.52 -5.85
C ILE A 96 -4.21 1.44 -4.62
N SER A 97 -4.06 0.24 -4.08
CA SER A 97 -3.09 0.00 -3.00
C SER A 97 -1.69 -0.12 -3.60
N ALA A 98 -0.79 0.81 -3.26
CA ALA A 98 0.62 0.74 -3.64
C ALA A 98 1.26 -0.57 -3.14
N ARG A 99 0.88 -1.02 -1.94
CA ARG A 99 1.33 -2.30 -1.37
C ARG A 99 0.89 -3.50 -2.20
N ALA A 100 -0.37 -3.52 -2.67
CA ALA A 100 -0.86 -4.61 -3.51
C ALA A 100 -0.10 -4.67 -4.84
N VAL A 101 0.19 -3.51 -5.45
CA VAL A 101 1.01 -3.44 -6.67
C VAL A 101 2.42 -3.95 -6.40
N ALA A 102 3.07 -3.52 -5.30
CA ALA A 102 4.40 -3.99 -4.91
C ALA A 102 4.42 -5.51 -4.72
N THR A 103 3.43 -6.07 -4.00
CA THR A 103 3.31 -7.53 -3.80
C THR A 103 3.22 -8.28 -5.13
N VAL A 104 2.42 -7.79 -6.09
CA VAL A 104 2.30 -8.44 -7.42
C VAL A 104 3.61 -8.38 -8.21
N LEU A 105 4.37 -7.28 -8.08
CA LEU A 105 5.70 -7.17 -8.69
C LEU A 105 6.70 -8.14 -8.04
N GLU A 106 6.70 -8.24 -6.72
CA GLU A 106 7.58 -9.12 -5.92
C GLU A 106 7.28 -10.62 -6.11
N GLU A 107 6.08 -10.99 -6.58
CA GLU A 107 5.79 -12.38 -6.97
C GLU A 107 6.56 -12.85 -8.22
N HIS A 108 7.17 -11.94 -8.98
CA HIS A 108 7.97 -12.32 -10.13
C HIS A 108 9.36 -12.80 -9.65
N PRO A 109 9.84 -13.99 -10.08
CA PRO A 109 11.04 -14.60 -9.53
C PRO A 109 12.33 -13.76 -9.74
N ALA A 110 12.36 -12.87 -10.71
CA ALA A 110 13.50 -11.99 -10.94
C ALA A 110 13.47 -10.74 -10.05
N VAL A 111 12.35 -10.44 -9.37
CA VAL A 111 12.21 -9.23 -8.53
C VAL A 111 12.54 -9.58 -7.08
N ARG A 112 13.48 -8.84 -6.49
CA ARG A 112 13.85 -8.96 -5.08
C ARG A 112 12.96 -8.11 -4.19
N GLU A 113 12.77 -6.84 -4.58
CA GLU A 113 11.99 -5.86 -3.84
C GLU A 113 11.32 -4.89 -4.80
N ALA A 114 10.16 -4.37 -4.41
CA ALA A 114 9.42 -3.36 -5.16
C ALA A 114 9.01 -2.20 -4.27
N CYS A 115 9.15 -0.97 -4.77
CA CYS A 115 8.64 0.24 -4.15
C CYS A 115 7.70 0.95 -5.12
N VAL A 116 6.48 1.26 -4.67
CA VAL A 116 5.45 1.87 -5.50
C VAL A 116 5.07 3.23 -4.92
N VAL A 117 5.02 4.24 -5.78
CA VAL A 117 4.68 5.62 -5.44
C VAL A 117 3.68 6.19 -6.46
N GLY A 118 3.03 7.29 -6.09
CA GLY A 118 2.19 8.05 -7.01
C GLY A 118 2.91 9.30 -7.49
N LEU A 119 3.00 9.50 -8.79
CA LEU A 119 3.55 10.72 -9.38
C LEU A 119 2.43 11.62 -9.88
N PRO A 120 2.57 12.96 -9.80
CA PRO A 120 1.61 13.87 -10.39
C PRO A 120 1.49 13.66 -11.90
N ASP A 121 0.27 13.54 -12.40
CA ASP A 121 -0.03 13.30 -13.80
C ASP A 121 -1.25 14.11 -14.25
N ALA A 122 -1.14 14.78 -15.41
CA ALA A 122 -2.19 15.66 -15.91
C ALA A 122 -3.47 14.90 -16.34
N ARG A 123 -3.33 13.65 -16.80
CA ARG A 123 -4.45 12.83 -17.28
C ARG A 123 -5.11 12.02 -16.18
N TRP A 124 -4.30 11.46 -15.27
CA TRP A 124 -4.76 10.51 -14.26
C TRP A 124 -4.86 11.14 -12.86
N GLY A 125 -4.44 12.42 -12.69
CA GLY A 125 -4.23 13.06 -11.40
C GLY A 125 -3.01 12.48 -10.69
N THR A 126 -2.93 11.16 -10.61
CA THR A 126 -1.77 10.43 -10.11
C THR A 126 -1.46 9.25 -11.03
N ALA A 127 -0.25 9.18 -11.56
CA ALA A 127 0.28 8.01 -12.25
C ALA A 127 0.93 7.04 -11.24
N ILE A 128 0.65 5.76 -11.37
CA ILE A 128 1.33 4.73 -10.58
C ILE A 128 2.75 4.58 -11.14
N ALA A 129 3.75 4.72 -10.29
CA ALA A 129 5.15 4.51 -10.62
C ALA A 129 5.76 3.46 -9.69
N ALA A 130 6.66 2.64 -10.20
CA ALA A 130 7.33 1.60 -9.45
C ALA A 130 8.82 1.57 -9.73
N ALA A 131 9.60 1.36 -8.68
CA ALA A 131 10.98 0.94 -8.76
C ALA A 131 11.09 -0.50 -8.29
N VAL A 132 11.90 -1.31 -8.96
CA VAL A 132 12.20 -2.68 -8.55
C VAL A 132 13.70 -2.91 -8.48
N THR A 133 14.12 -3.77 -7.56
CA THR A 133 15.48 -4.33 -7.56
C THR A 133 15.39 -5.79 -7.96
N LEU A 134 16.41 -6.30 -8.63
CA LEU A 134 16.42 -7.67 -9.11
C LEU A 134 17.16 -8.60 -8.14
N VAL A 135 16.76 -9.86 -8.16
CA VAL A 135 17.52 -10.92 -7.48
C VAL A 135 18.89 -11.04 -8.15
N PRO A 136 20.00 -10.99 -7.39
CA PRO A 136 21.32 -11.21 -7.95
C PRO A 136 21.37 -12.59 -8.61
N SER A 137 21.63 -12.65 -9.92
CA SER A 137 21.88 -13.92 -10.60
C SER A 137 23.35 -14.28 -10.45
N ALA A 138 23.64 -15.47 -9.91
CA ALA A 138 25.01 -15.95 -9.76
C ALA A 138 25.71 -16.17 -11.11
N ASP A 139 24.94 -16.30 -12.20
CA ASP A 139 25.41 -16.56 -13.56
C ASP A 139 25.33 -15.34 -14.50
N ALA A 140 24.81 -14.20 -14.02
CA ALA A 140 24.70 -13.00 -14.82
C ALA A 140 26.07 -12.31 -14.93
N ALA A 141 26.73 -12.48 -16.04
CA ALA A 141 27.86 -11.63 -16.43
C ALA A 141 27.37 -10.17 -16.49
N PRO A 142 28.23 -9.16 -16.22
CA PRO A 142 27.85 -7.73 -16.19
C PRO A 142 27.26 -7.21 -17.51
N THR A 143 27.16 -8.03 -18.53
CA THR A 143 26.71 -7.71 -19.88
C THR A 143 25.22 -7.99 -20.13
N GLU A 144 24.49 -8.59 -19.18
CA GLU A 144 23.07 -8.96 -19.39
C GLU A 144 22.05 -7.86 -19.07
N ASN A 145 22.47 -6.67 -18.68
CA ASN A 145 21.60 -5.47 -18.64
C ASN A 145 21.43 -4.87 -20.05
N SER A 146 21.07 -5.70 -21.03
CA SER A 146 20.67 -5.19 -22.32
C SER A 146 19.40 -4.35 -22.16
N PRO A 147 19.32 -3.13 -22.68
CA PRO A 147 18.12 -2.30 -22.64
C PRO A 147 16.86 -3.06 -23.10
N ALA A 148 17.01 -3.94 -24.09
CA ALA A 148 15.92 -4.77 -24.61
C ALA A 148 15.37 -5.78 -23.58
N LEU A 149 16.24 -6.46 -22.81
CA LEU A 149 15.82 -7.41 -21.77
C LEU A 149 15.17 -6.67 -20.61
N THR A 150 15.67 -5.50 -20.27
CA THR A 150 15.10 -4.62 -19.26
C THR A 150 13.67 -4.19 -19.64
N GLU A 151 13.46 -3.76 -20.89
CA GLU A 151 12.15 -3.34 -21.39
C GLU A 151 11.16 -4.52 -21.46
N GLU A 152 11.61 -5.70 -21.88
CA GLU A 152 10.78 -6.92 -21.89
C GLU A 152 10.33 -7.31 -20.49
N LEU A 153 11.22 -7.26 -19.50
CA LEU A 153 10.86 -7.51 -18.10
C LEU A 153 9.86 -6.48 -17.59
N CYS A 154 10.10 -5.20 -17.86
CA CYS A 154 9.18 -4.14 -17.48
C CYS A 154 7.80 -4.32 -18.10
N ALA A 155 7.72 -4.72 -19.37
CA ALA A 155 6.47 -5.01 -20.05
C ALA A 155 5.71 -6.19 -19.37
N LYS A 156 6.42 -7.28 -19.06
CA LYS A 156 5.85 -8.44 -18.34
C LYS A 156 5.32 -8.04 -16.95
N LEU A 157 6.06 -7.25 -16.20
CA LEU A 157 5.66 -6.79 -14.88
C LEU A 157 4.42 -5.89 -14.93
N ARG A 158 4.36 -4.96 -15.90
CA ARG A 158 3.17 -4.11 -16.13
C ARG A 158 1.95 -4.94 -16.51
N ALA A 159 2.10 -5.90 -17.41
CA ALA A 159 1.03 -6.79 -17.84
C ALA A 159 0.47 -7.61 -16.65
N ARG A 160 1.35 -8.14 -15.80
CA ARG A 160 0.97 -8.89 -14.61
C ARG A 160 0.16 -8.04 -13.61
N CYS A 161 0.57 -6.78 -13.39
CA CYS A 161 -0.20 -5.85 -12.55
C CYS A 161 -1.58 -5.56 -13.15
N ALA A 162 -1.65 -5.34 -14.47
CA ALA A 162 -2.92 -5.12 -15.16
C ALA A 162 -3.87 -6.33 -15.07
N GLU A 163 -3.34 -7.54 -15.21
CA GLU A 163 -4.10 -8.78 -15.11
C GLU A 163 -4.67 -9.01 -13.70
N LYS A 164 -3.83 -8.86 -12.66
CA LYS A 164 -4.23 -9.18 -11.29
C LYS A 164 -5.02 -8.09 -10.58
N LEU A 165 -4.72 -6.81 -10.87
CA LEU A 165 -5.27 -5.66 -10.14
C LEU A 165 -6.07 -4.69 -11.04
N GLY A 166 -6.15 -4.98 -12.32
CA GLY A 166 -6.79 -4.12 -13.31
C GLY A 166 -5.84 -3.11 -13.95
N ALA A 167 -6.18 -2.67 -15.16
CA ALA A 167 -5.36 -1.77 -15.98
C ALA A 167 -4.93 -0.46 -15.28
N PRO A 168 -5.74 0.18 -14.40
CA PRO A 168 -5.31 1.37 -13.68
C PRO A 168 -4.13 1.13 -12.73
N ALA A 169 -3.97 -0.09 -12.20
CA ALA A 169 -2.90 -0.46 -11.27
C ALA A 169 -1.56 -0.78 -11.96
N ALA A 170 -1.55 -0.90 -13.29
CA ALA A 170 -0.31 -1.09 -14.03
C ALA A 170 0.57 0.16 -13.96
N PRO A 171 1.83 0.04 -13.48
CA PRO A 171 2.74 1.18 -13.39
C PRO A 171 2.94 1.86 -14.75
N LYS A 172 2.76 3.19 -14.80
CA LYS A 172 3.05 4.01 -15.99
C LYS A 172 4.55 4.21 -16.15
N GLN A 173 5.25 4.39 -15.04
CA GLN A 173 6.70 4.38 -14.95
C GLN A 173 7.14 3.16 -14.15
N LEU A 174 8.13 2.42 -14.67
CA LEU A 174 8.76 1.30 -13.99
C LEU A 174 10.25 1.34 -14.27
N SER A 175 11.04 1.54 -13.21
CA SER A 175 12.51 1.62 -13.29
C SER A 175 13.12 0.46 -12.51
N ILE A 176 14.17 -0.14 -13.09
CA ILE A 176 14.99 -1.15 -12.43
C ILE A 176 16.19 -0.45 -11.80
N LEU A 177 16.33 -0.57 -10.50
CA LEU A 177 17.45 0.00 -9.76
C LEU A 177 18.40 -1.13 -9.31
N PRO A 178 19.72 -0.88 -9.28
CA PRO A 178 20.68 -1.88 -8.77
C PRO A 178 20.38 -2.21 -7.30
N ASP A 179 20.16 -1.18 -6.47
CA ASP A 179 19.74 -1.27 -5.08
C ASP A 179 18.85 -0.07 -4.74
N PHE A 180 18.00 -0.22 -3.71
CA PHE A 180 17.24 0.92 -3.20
C PHE A 180 18.13 1.82 -2.34
N PRO A 181 17.99 3.15 -2.47
CA PRO A 181 18.52 4.06 -1.46
C PRO A 181 17.87 3.75 -0.10
N LEU A 182 18.68 3.80 0.96
CA LEU A 182 18.24 3.43 2.31
C LEU A 182 18.26 4.65 3.23
N THR A 183 17.26 4.72 4.10
CA THR A 183 17.24 5.64 5.24
C THR A 183 18.32 5.28 6.25
N SER A 184 18.59 6.16 7.22
CA SER A 184 19.51 5.90 8.34
C SER A 184 19.13 4.67 9.19
N THR A 185 17.87 4.20 9.07
CA THR A 185 17.38 3.00 9.77
C THR A 185 17.43 1.74 8.91
N GLY A 186 18.02 1.79 7.71
CA GLY A 186 18.17 0.66 6.81
C GLY A 186 16.92 0.25 6.04
N LYS A 187 15.88 1.10 6.02
CA LYS A 187 14.67 0.89 5.22
C LYS A 187 14.77 1.62 3.88
N PRO A 188 14.10 1.15 2.81
CA PRO A 188 14.04 1.89 1.54
C PRO A 188 13.59 3.35 1.74
N ASP A 189 14.38 4.28 1.21
CA ASP A 189 14.07 5.71 1.24
C ASP A 189 13.06 6.03 0.13
N ARG A 190 11.78 6.03 0.48
CA ARG A 190 10.68 6.29 -0.46
C ARG A 190 10.76 7.69 -1.07
N ALA A 191 11.30 8.68 -0.35
CA ALA A 191 11.40 10.05 -0.85
C ALA A 191 12.47 10.14 -1.96
N GLU A 192 13.60 9.48 -1.77
CA GLU A 192 14.64 9.42 -2.79
C GLU A 192 14.21 8.58 -3.99
N ILE A 193 13.57 7.42 -3.76
CA ILE A 193 12.98 6.60 -4.83
C ILE A 193 11.94 7.40 -5.63
N TYR A 194 11.08 8.17 -4.94
CA TYR A 194 10.13 9.06 -5.60
C TYR A 194 10.85 10.06 -6.51
N SER A 195 11.92 10.68 -6.05
CA SER A 195 12.68 11.67 -6.82
C SER A 195 13.32 11.06 -8.07
N ILE A 196 13.80 9.82 -7.98
CA ILE A 196 14.33 9.09 -9.14
C ILE A 196 13.22 8.84 -10.16
N LEU A 197 12.09 8.28 -9.71
CA LEU A 197 10.97 7.94 -10.59
C LEU A 197 10.31 9.16 -11.23
N ASP A 198 10.18 10.30 -10.48
CA ASP A 198 9.63 11.55 -11.01
C ASP A 198 10.52 12.13 -12.12
N ARG A 199 11.84 12.09 -11.93
CA ARG A 199 12.79 12.52 -12.96
C ARG A 199 12.67 11.67 -14.22
N ASP A 200 12.66 10.34 -14.08
CA ASP A 200 12.56 9.40 -15.18
C ASP A 200 11.23 9.56 -15.94
N TYR A 201 10.15 9.77 -15.21
CA TYR A 201 8.79 9.97 -15.75
C TYR A 201 8.65 11.25 -16.58
N ARG A 202 9.34 12.32 -16.19
CA ARG A 202 9.29 13.61 -16.90
C ARG A 202 10.18 13.65 -18.15
N GLN A 203 11.10 12.70 -18.30
CA GLN A 203 12.03 12.61 -19.43
C GLN A 203 11.53 11.67 -20.54
N GLY A 204 10.55 10.82 -20.27
CA GLY A 204 9.94 9.87 -21.21
C GLY A 204 8.61 10.37 -21.74
#